data_97b98efbc2adb69f218d536c36f98132
#
_entry.id   97b98efbc2adb69f218d536c36f98132
#
_cell.length_a   1.000
_cell.length_b   1.000
_cell.length_c   1.000
_cell.angle_alpha   90.00
_cell.angle_beta   90.00
_cell.angle_gamma   90.00
#
_symmetry.space_group_name_H-M   'P 1'
#
loop_
_entity.id
_entity.type
_entity.pdbx_description
1 polymer ?
#
loop_
_entity_poly.entity_id
_entity_poly.type
_entity_poly.pdbx_seq_one_letter_code
_entity_poly.pdbx_strand_id
1 'polypeptide(L)'
;MRFESFIASRIIRSKPYKNTISAPIIKISILSITIGFLMMIISISSGVGLQKTIQNKISSFFGHISVSNFQNNSSQSSLTPILINQEFYTNNNIEEINHIQSVAYKSGVITTKSTFEGVVFKGINEDFNWTVFSEYIIEGQIPSINNKITNEVIISDYLSRRLNLKLGEKFKTSFLKMDSSIPNERNFKVVGIFNSGLIEFDQIYFLGDIKHIQKMNKWNSNQIGNFEIFIKNFNDISKTSDELYAITPSNLDVINISDKFSDIFNWIALFDMNILLIIVIMILVGGINMITALLVTILEKTQLIGILRVLGSNINSIRYIFLSNGLYLISIGLLFGNIIGLGLIFFQKFTGFIKLNPETYYVTEVPVDINLVTIIILNFGILFFCLLMLIIPSYVIGRISPTQSLKIN
;
A
#
# COMPACT_ATOMS: atom_id res chain seq x y z
N MET A 1 -33.62 -19.51 25.72
CA MET A 1 -32.77 -18.32 26.05
C MET A 1 -32.16 -18.55 27.44
N ARG A 2 -30.86 -18.36 27.61
CA ARG A 2 -30.26 -18.41 28.96
C ARG A 2 -30.78 -17.20 29.78
N PHE A 3 -30.96 -17.37 31.09
CA PHE A 3 -31.46 -16.32 32.00
C PHE A 3 -30.70 -15.01 31.86
N GLU A 4 -29.38 -15.10 31.76
CA GLU A 4 -28.46 -13.99 31.66
C GLU A 4 -28.72 -13.15 30.37
N SER A 5 -28.88 -13.78 29.22
CA SER A 5 -29.16 -13.07 27.95
C SER A 5 -30.56 -12.43 27.93
N PHE A 6 -31.54 -13.00 28.64
CA PHE A 6 -32.84 -12.40 28.79
C PHE A 6 -32.76 -11.10 29.61
N ILE A 7 -32.09 -11.13 30.78
CA ILE A 7 -31.89 -9.95 31.62
C ILE A 7 -31.08 -8.88 30.91
N ALA A 8 -29.96 -9.25 30.24
CA ALA A 8 -29.16 -8.33 29.46
C ALA A 8 -29.97 -7.60 28.41
N SER A 9 -30.80 -8.33 27.64
CA SER A 9 -31.65 -7.74 26.60
C SER A 9 -32.68 -6.77 27.15
N ARG A 10 -33.22 -7.02 28.36
CA ARG A 10 -34.17 -6.11 29.02
C ARG A 10 -33.48 -4.85 29.57
N ILE A 11 -32.29 -4.96 30.12
CA ILE A 11 -31.49 -3.79 30.54
C ILE A 11 -31.26 -2.87 29.33
N ILE A 12 -30.90 -3.43 28.18
CA ILE A 12 -30.64 -2.69 26.94
C ILE A 12 -31.89 -1.99 26.40
N ARG A 13 -33.05 -2.67 26.45
CA ARG A 13 -34.32 -2.19 25.88
C ARG A 13 -35.14 -1.31 26.80
N SER A 14 -34.80 -1.21 28.09
CA SER A 14 -35.58 -0.47 29.07
C SER A 14 -35.60 1.04 28.76
N LYS A 15 -36.77 1.65 28.68
CA LYS A 15 -37.02 3.07 28.36
C LYS A 15 -36.41 4.11 29.37
N PRO A 16 -35.99 3.75 30.59
CA PRO A 16 -35.43 4.73 31.54
C PRO A 16 -34.11 5.39 31.13
N TYR A 17 -33.48 4.93 30.04
CA TYR A 17 -32.21 5.49 29.55
C TYR A 17 -32.26 6.98 29.16
N LYS A 18 -33.41 7.58 28.99
CA LYS A 18 -33.51 8.98 28.53
C LYS A 18 -33.19 10.03 29.60
N ASN A 19 -33.31 9.70 30.88
CA ASN A 19 -33.16 10.67 31.99
C ASN A 19 -32.13 10.24 33.06
N THR A 20 -31.25 9.29 32.73
CA THR A 20 -30.22 8.79 33.66
C THR A 20 -28.85 9.38 33.34
N ILE A 21 -28.00 9.49 34.37
CA ILE A 21 -26.61 10.02 34.27
C ILE A 21 -25.75 9.15 33.31
N SER A 22 -26.07 7.86 33.19
CA SER A 22 -25.35 6.93 32.32
C SER A 22 -25.61 7.12 30.82
N ALA A 23 -26.75 7.68 30.43
CA ALA A 23 -27.13 7.81 29.03
C ALA A 23 -26.13 8.65 28.18
N PRO A 24 -25.64 9.81 28.61
CA PRO A 24 -24.59 10.55 27.91
C PRO A 24 -23.29 9.78 27.82
N ILE A 25 -22.88 9.11 28.90
CA ILE A 25 -21.61 8.35 28.96
C ILE A 25 -21.63 7.17 27.98
N ILE A 26 -22.74 6.45 27.92
CA ILE A 26 -22.92 5.36 26.96
C ILE A 26 -22.84 5.86 25.52
N LYS A 27 -23.49 7.00 25.21
CA LYS A 27 -23.43 7.58 23.85
C LYS A 27 -21.99 8.00 23.49
N ILE A 28 -21.27 8.62 24.43
CA ILE A 28 -19.86 9.00 24.24
C ILE A 28 -19.01 7.76 23.99
N SER A 29 -19.24 6.66 24.73
CA SER A 29 -18.48 5.43 24.55
C SER A 29 -18.75 4.77 23.21
N ILE A 30 -20.01 4.72 22.73
CA ILE A 30 -20.33 4.25 21.38
C ILE A 30 -19.66 5.14 20.32
N LEU A 31 -19.75 6.46 20.48
CA LEU A 31 -19.13 7.42 19.56
C LEU A 31 -17.61 7.26 19.52
N SER A 32 -16.99 7.05 20.68
CA SER A 32 -15.54 6.84 20.78
C SER A 32 -15.10 5.57 20.03
N ILE A 33 -15.83 4.46 20.17
CA ILE A 33 -15.54 3.23 19.40
C ILE A 33 -15.78 3.46 17.90
N THR A 34 -16.86 4.15 17.57
CA THR A 34 -17.19 4.46 16.15
C THR A 34 -16.05 5.27 15.52
N ILE A 35 -15.62 6.35 16.14
CA ILE A 35 -14.52 7.21 15.63
C ILE A 35 -13.20 6.43 15.62
N GLY A 36 -12.89 5.71 16.68
CA GLY A 36 -11.67 4.92 16.77
C GLY A 36 -11.56 3.88 15.66
N PHE A 37 -12.65 3.14 15.42
CA PHE A 37 -12.70 2.14 14.36
C PHE A 37 -12.64 2.77 12.96
N LEU A 38 -13.36 3.87 12.75
CA LEU A 38 -13.30 4.65 11.52
C LEU A 38 -11.87 5.09 11.20
N MET A 39 -11.15 5.65 12.18
CA MET A 39 -9.77 6.10 12.00
C MET A 39 -8.82 4.93 11.68
N MET A 40 -9.02 3.76 12.32
CA MET A 40 -8.24 2.57 11.99
C MET A 40 -8.47 2.10 10.54
N ILE A 41 -9.72 2.00 10.09
CA ILE A 41 -10.02 1.58 8.71
C ILE A 41 -9.40 2.56 7.71
N ILE A 42 -9.56 3.87 7.92
CA ILE A 42 -8.98 4.88 7.01
C ILE A 42 -7.46 4.77 7.00
N SER A 43 -6.82 4.69 8.17
CA SER A 43 -5.36 4.62 8.28
C SER A 43 -4.79 3.39 7.57
N ILE A 44 -5.38 2.22 7.80
CA ILE A 44 -4.92 0.98 7.15
C ILE A 44 -5.17 1.04 5.65
N SER A 45 -6.38 1.40 5.22
CA SER A 45 -6.72 1.42 3.79
C SER A 45 -5.89 2.42 3.01
N SER A 46 -5.63 3.61 3.56
CA SER A 46 -4.79 4.61 2.90
C SER A 46 -3.31 4.27 2.96
N GLY A 47 -2.81 3.76 4.09
CA GLY A 47 -1.41 3.37 4.24
C GLY A 47 -1.03 2.20 3.33
N VAL A 48 -1.80 1.11 3.37
CA VAL A 48 -1.60 -0.04 2.48
C VAL A 48 -1.82 0.34 1.01
N GLY A 49 -2.83 1.18 0.74
CA GLY A 49 -3.09 1.71 -0.60
C GLY A 49 -1.90 2.49 -1.16
N LEU A 50 -1.31 3.36 -0.35
CA LEU A 50 -0.13 4.15 -0.74
C LEU A 50 1.09 3.25 -1.00
N GLN A 51 1.38 2.32 -0.08
CA GLN A 51 2.48 1.36 -0.25
C GLN A 51 2.34 0.57 -1.56
N LYS A 52 1.19 -0.06 -1.80
CA LYS A 52 0.94 -0.83 -3.02
C LYS A 52 1.03 0.02 -4.29
N THR A 53 0.50 1.24 -4.25
CA THR A 53 0.53 2.12 -5.43
C THR A 53 1.96 2.52 -5.78
N ILE A 54 2.79 2.86 -4.79
CA ILE A 54 4.20 3.21 -5.03
C ILE A 54 4.98 1.97 -5.49
N GLN A 55 4.81 0.82 -4.84
CA GLN A 55 5.42 -0.44 -5.24
C GLN A 55 5.09 -0.78 -6.70
N ASN A 56 3.81 -0.71 -7.08
CA ASN A 56 3.36 -0.99 -8.44
C ASN A 56 3.95 -0.01 -9.46
N LYS A 57 4.02 1.28 -9.14
CA LYS A 57 4.61 2.27 -10.02
C LYS A 57 6.10 2.01 -10.28
N ILE A 58 6.88 1.75 -9.23
CA ILE A 58 8.31 1.47 -9.36
C ILE A 58 8.51 0.15 -10.12
N SER A 59 7.76 -0.90 -9.77
CA SER A 59 7.89 -2.19 -10.43
C SER A 59 7.44 -2.17 -11.88
N SER A 60 6.44 -1.36 -12.24
CA SER A 60 6.02 -1.17 -13.64
C SER A 60 7.12 -0.60 -14.51
N PHE A 61 8.02 0.19 -13.90
CA PHE A 61 9.12 0.84 -14.60
C PHE A 61 10.39 -0.01 -14.64
N PHE A 62 10.70 -0.77 -13.58
CA PHE A 62 11.98 -1.50 -13.40
C PHE A 62 11.84 -3.00 -13.20
N GLY A 63 10.62 -3.55 -13.23
CA GLY A 63 10.36 -4.89 -12.72
C GLY A 63 10.45 -4.96 -11.20
N HIS A 64 10.19 -6.10 -10.60
CA HIS A 64 10.37 -6.34 -9.17
C HIS A 64 11.83 -6.72 -8.85
N ILE A 65 12.46 -7.47 -9.75
CA ILE A 65 13.85 -7.93 -9.62
C ILE A 65 14.58 -7.63 -10.92
N SER A 66 15.79 -7.12 -10.83
CA SER A 66 16.66 -6.85 -11.96
C SER A 66 17.87 -7.78 -11.92
N VAL A 67 18.18 -8.42 -13.04
CA VAL A 67 19.40 -9.22 -13.22
C VAL A 67 20.29 -8.52 -14.23
N SER A 68 21.52 -8.19 -13.83
CA SER A 68 22.46 -7.45 -14.66
C SER A 68 23.90 -7.91 -14.42
N ASN A 69 24.83 -7.49 -15.29
CA ASN A 69 26.25 -7.68 -15.00
C ASN A 69 26.69 -6.78 -13.83
N PHE A 70 27.51 -7.30 -12.92
CA PHE A 70 28.06 -6.52 -11.78
C PHE A 70 28.67 -5.18 -12.18
N GLN A 71 29.30 -5.09 -13.36
CA GLN A 71 29.89 -3.84 -13.85
C GLN A 71 28.87 -2.74 -14.17
N ASN A 72 27.59 -3.11 -14.32
CA ASN A 72 26.51 -2.16 -14.60
C ASN A 72 25.95 -1.48 -13.33
N ASN A 73 26.21 -2.03 -12.14
CA ASN A 73 25.64 -1.54 -10.87
C ASN A 73 26.03 -0.12 -10.51
N SER A 74 27.21 0.31 -10.91
CA SER A 74 27.74 1.67 -10.63
C SER A 74 27.38 2.70 -11.72
N SER A 75 26.60 2.32 -12.73
CA SER A 75 26.32 3.16 -13.89
C SER A 75 24.83 3.20 -14.24
N GLN A 76 24.35 4.36 -14.67
CA GLN A 76 23.02 4.50 -15.28
C GLN A 76 22.99 3.95 -16.74
N SER A 77 24.09 3.39 -17.21
CA SER A 77 24.20 2.80 -18.56
C SER A 77 24.56 1.33 -18.45
N SER A 78 23.97 0.49 -19.27
CA SER A 78 24.38 -0.90 -19.45
C SER A 78 25.69 -0.93 -20.22
N LEU A 79 26.81 -1.14 -19.52
CA LEU A 79 28.17 -1.12 -20.07
C LEU A 79 28.54 -2.49 -20.62
N THR A 80 28.33 -3.52 -19.82
CA THR A 80 28.64 -4.90 -20.15
C THR A 80 27.34 -5.66 -20.44
N PRO A 81 27.23 -6.31 -21.60
CA PRO A 81 26.01 -7.03 -21.95
C PRO A 81 25.92 -8.37 -21.22
N ILE A 82 24.71 -8.87 -21.13
CA ILE A 82 24.39 -10.25 -20.76
C ILE A 82 23.72 -10.96 -21.94
N LEU A 83 23.88 -12.28 -21.99
CA LEU A 83 23.22 -13.08 -23.02
C LEU A 83 21.77 -13.35 -22.64
N ILE A 84 20.86 -13.28 -23.62
CA ILE A 84 19.43 -13.55 -23.43
C ILE A 84 19.16 -15.03 -23.09
N ASN A 85 20.05 -15.95 -23.47
CA ASN A 85 19.91 -17.39 -23.24
C ASN A 85 20.34 -17.80 -21.81
N GLN A 86 19.79 -17.14 -20.81
CA GLN A 86 19.97 -17.55 -19.42
C GLN A 86 18.96 -18.65 -19.06
N GLU A 87 19.37 -19.58 -18.20
CA GLU A 87 18.55 -20.73 -17.84
C GLU A 87 17.22 -20.31 -17.19
N PHE A 88 17.23 -19.31 -16.33
CA PHE A 88 16.02 -18.77 -15.69
C PHE A 88 15.05 -18.06 -16.65
N TYR A 89 15.56 -17.57 -17.80
CA TYR A 89 14.72 -16.95 -18.83
C TYR A 89 14.09 -18.00 -19.75
N THR A 90 14.84 -19.05 -20.10
CA THR A 90 14.39 -20.11 -21.01
C THR A 90 13.57 -21.19 -20.30
N ASN A 91 13.94 -21.54 -19.06
CA ASN A 91 13.27 -22.55 -18.24
C ASN A 91 12.75 -21.87 -16.98
N ASN A 92 11.53 -21.31 -17.05
CA ASN A 92 10.91 -20.63 -15.92
C ASN A 92 10.52 -21.65 -14.81
N ASN A 93 11.52 -22.08 -14.03
CA ASN A 93 11.35 -23.07 -12.97
C ASN A 93 10.89 -22.45 -11.61
N ILE A 94 10.83 -21.11 -11.52
CA ILE A 94 10.40 -20.41 -10.30
C ILE A 94 8.92 -20.04 -10.46
N GLU A 95 8.07 -20.70 -9.71
CA GLU A 95 6.61 -20.57 -9.80
C GLU A 95 6.11 -19.13 -9.57
N GLU A 96 6.83 -18.35 -8.74
CA GLU A 96 6.48 -16.97 -8.38
C GLU A 96 6.71 -15.97 -9.52
N ILE A 97 7.48 -16.32 -10.55
CA ILE A 97 7.72 -15.44 -11.70
C ILE A 97 6.49 -15.38 -12.59
N ASN A 98 6.03 -14.16 -12.86
CA ASN A 98 4.90 -13.88 -13.74
C ASN A 98 5.34 -13.51 -15.16
N HIS A 99 6.39 -12.67 -15.28
CA HIS A 99 6.88 -12.18 -16.57
C HIS A 99 8.35 -11.79 -16.46
N ILE A 100 9.10 -11.99 -17.54
CA ILE A 100 10.50 -11.56 -17.66
C ILE A 100 10.63 -10.77 -18.96
N GLN A 101 11.23 -9.60 -18.89
CA GLN A 101 11.50 -8.76 -20.05
C GLN A 101 12.95 -8.33 -20.12
N SER A 102 13.42 -8.12 -21.36
CA SER A 102 14.80 -7.74 -21.64
C SER A 102 14.91 -6.25 -21.97
N VAL A 103 15.84 -5.56 -21.30
CA VAL A 103 16.05 -4.12 -21.47
C VAL A 103 17.54 -3.77 -21.54
N ALA A 104 17.82 -2.54 -21.91
CA ALA A 104 19.15 -1.94 -21.77
C ALA A 104 19.01 -0.45 -21.47
N TYR A 105 19.97 0.13 -20.80
CA TYR A 105 19.99 1.54 -20.44
C TYR A 105 21.19 2.25 -21.07
N LYS A 106 20.99 3.50 -21.51
CA LYS A 106 22.06 4.34 -22.04
C LYS A 106 21.86 5.80 -21.70
N SER A 107 22.78 6.38 -20.97
CA SER A 107 22.76 7.81 -20.65
C SER A 107 23.10 8.67 -21.85
N GLY A 108 22.42 9.78 -21.99
CA GLY A 108 22.61 10.71 -23.10
C GLY A 108 22.11 12.11 -22.76
N VAL A 109 22.19 12.99 -23.75
CA VAL A 109 21.69 14.37 -23.63
C VAL A 109 20.78 14.65 -24.82
N ILE A 110 19.54 15.05 -24.55
CA ILE A 110 18.65 15.61 -25.57
C ILE A 110 18.98 17.07 -25.71
N THR A 111 19.24 17.52 -26.94
CA THR A 111 19.50 18.92 -27.24
C THR A 111 18.43 19.45 -28.19
N THR A 112 17.77 20.53 -27.80
CA THR A 112 16.84 21.30 -28.64
C THR A 112 17.45 22.66 -29.00
N LYS A 113 16.73 23.49 -29.74
CA LYS A 113 17.21 24.81 -30.12
C LYS A 113 17.40 25.76 -28.92
N SER A 114 16.67 25.55 -27.85
CA SER A 114 16.59 26.48 -26.70
C SER A 114 17.13 25.88 -25.40
N THR A 115 17.20 24.57 -25.27
CA THR A 115 17.54 23.91 -24.02
C THR A 115 18.15 22.51 -24.25
N PHE A 116 18.74 21.97 -23.22
CA PHE A 116 19.22 20.57 -23.20
C PHE A 116 18.86 19.92 -21.86
N GLU A 117 18.67 18.58 -21.87
CA GLU A 117 18.39 17.78 -20.68
C GLU A 117 19.19 16.50 -20.71
N GLY A 118 19.76 16.13 -19.53
CA GLY A 118 20.39 14.84 -19.32
C GLY A 118 19.30 13.76 -19.17
N VAL A 119 19.43 12.67 -19.93
CA VAL A 119 18.41 11.63 -19.98
C VAL A 119 19.00 10.24 -19.96
N VAL A 120 18.20 9.26 -19.60
CA VAL A 120 18.52 7.84 -19.72
C VAL A 120 17.53 7.22 -20.70
N PHE A 121 18.07 6.71 -21.80
CA PHE A 121 17.31 5.95 -22.76
C PHE A 121 17.14 4.52 -22.26
N LYS A 122 15.90 4.11 -21.98
CA LYS A 122 15.51 2.74 -21.69
C LYS A 122 15.14 2.06 -23.01
N GLY A 123 16.07 1.25 -23.53
CA GLY A 123 15.82 0.40 -24.67
C GLY A 123 15.03 -0.82 -24.25
N ILE A 124 13.87 -1.01 -24.85
CA ILE A 124 12.95 -2.11 -24.57
C ILE A 124 12.85 -3.04 -25.79
N ASN A 125 12.59 -4.32 -25.54
CA ASN A 125 12.48 -5.34 -26.57
C ASN A 125 11.00 -5.72 -26.84
N GLU A 126 10.76 -6.68 -27.70
CA GLU A 126 9.42 -7.18 -28.07
C GLU A 126 8.68 -7.84 -26.88
N ASP A 127 9.43 -8.33 -25.88
CA ASP A 127 8.94 -8.94 -24.64
C ASP A 127 8.48 -7.93 -23.58
N PHE A 128 8.53 -6.62 -23.87
CA PHE A 128 8.16 -5.58 -22.90
C PHE A 128 6.66 -5.62 -22.56
N ASN A 129 6.35 -5.62 -21.26
CA ASN A 129 4.97 -5.72 -20.75
C ASN A 129 4.23 -4.38 -20.85
N TRP A 130 3.66 -4.11 -22.01
CA TRP A 130 2.85 -2.92 -22.25
C TRP A 130 1.55 -2.89 -21.44
N THR A 131 1.01 -4.05 -21.04
CA THR A 131 -0.25 -4.10 -20.28
C THR A 131 -0.14 -3.31 -18.96
N VAL A 132 1.01 -3.43 -18.29
CA VAL A 132 1.27 -2.72 -17.03
C VAL A 132 1.65 -1.25 -17.28
N PHE A 133 2.44 -0.98 -18.32
CA PHE A 133 2.95 0.37 -18.58
C PHE A 133 1.93 1.29 -19.29
N SER A 134 1.00 0.73 -20.06
CA SER A 134 0.01 1.50 -20.85
C SER A 134 -0.89 2.40 -20.01
N GLU A 135 -1.11 2.07 -18.73
CA GLU A 135 -1.91 2.88 -17.80
C GLU A 135 -1.29 4.28 -17.56
N TYR A 136 0.01 4.43 -17.79
CA TYR A 136 0.72 5.70 -17.62
C TYR A 136 0.77 6.56 -18.89
N ILE A 137 0.36 6.03 -20.04
CA ILE A 137 0.35 6.78 -21.31
C ILE A 137 -0.85 7.74 -21.32
N ILE A 138 -0.56 9.03 -21.37
CA ILE A 138 -1.58 10.09 -21.34
C ILE A 138 -1.95 10.59 -22.73
N GLU A 139 -1.04 10.45 -23.71
CA GLU A 139 -1.25 10.96 -25.07
C GLU A 139 -0.48 10.10 -26.09
N GLY A 140 -1.04 9.88 -27.28
CA GLY A 140 -0.40 9.16 -28.38
C GLY A 140 -0.56 7.65 -28.31
N GLN A 141 0.47 6.91 -28.73
CA GLN A 141 0.45 5.44 -28.83
C GLN A 141 1.78 4.83 -28.42
N ILE A 142 1.79 3.51 -28.17
CA ILE A 142 3.01 2.75 -27.90
C ILE A 142 3.87 2.64 -29.17
N PRO A 143 5.21 2.64 -29.06
CA PRO A 143 6.12 2.49 -30.19
C PRO A 143 6.02 1.08 -30.80
N SER A 144 6.08 0.99 -32.12
CA SER A 144 6.06 -0.28 -32.84
C SER A 144 7.44 -0.93 -32.80
N ILE A 145 7.67 -1.82 -31.84
CA ILE A 145 8.94 -2.54 -31.69
C ILE A 145 8.80 -3.91 -32.39
N ASN A 146 9.49 -4.06 -33.52
CA ASN A 146 9.47 -5.24 -34.36
C ASN A 146 10.90 -5.62 -34.74
N ASN A 147 11.08 -6.66 -35.60
CA ASN A 147 12.39 -7.09 -36.09
C ASN A 147 13.26 -5.96 -36.70
N LYS A 148 12.63 -4.90 -37.25
CA LYS A 148 13.35 -3.74 -37.78
C LYS A 148 13.49 -2.67 -36.70
N ILE A 149 14.67 -2.01 -36.67
CA ILE A 149 14.94 -0.89 -35.76
C ILE A 149 13.96 0.24 -36.04
N THR A 150 13.31 0.73 -35.01
CA THR A 150 12.40 1.87 -35.10
C THR A 150 12.95 3.08 -34.33
N ASN A 151 12.70 4.28 -34.84
CA ASN A 151 13.06 5.53 -34.19
C ASN A 151 11.91 6.08 -33.30
N GLU A 152 10.83 5.33 -33.16
CA GLU A 152 9.70 5.71 -32.32
C GLU A 152 10.05 5.60 -30.84
N VAL A 153 9.67 6.62 -30.07
CA VAL A 153 9.90 6.67 -28.63
C VAL A 153 8.70 7.27 -27.91
N ILE A 154 8.57 6.90 -26.66
CA ILE A 154 7.71 7.60 -25.71
C ILE A 154 8.57 8.41 -24.73
N ILE A 155 8.15 9.64 -24.46
CA ILE A 155 8.80 10.54 -23.53
C ILE A 155 7.84 10.86 -22.39
N SER A 156 8.40 11.29 -21.23
CA SER A 156 7.54 11.74 -20.14
C SER A 156 6.90 13.10 -20.44
N ASP A 157 5.78 13.39 -19.80
CA ASP A 157 5.13 14.70 -19.83
C ASP A 157 6.08 15.81 -19.32
N TYR A 158 6.92 15.50 -18.33
CA TYR A 158 7.96 16.40 -17.85
C TYR A 158 8.94 16.78 -18.97
N LEU A 159 9.53 15.79 -19.64
CA LEU A 159 10.47 16.01 -20.74
C LEU A 159 9.81 16.70 -21.94
N SER A 160 8.56 16.33 -22.25
CA SER A 160 7.77 16.97 -23.29
C SER A 160 7.64 18.49 -23.05
N ARG A 161 7.22 18.89 -21.86
CA ARG A 161 7.07 20.31 -21.49
C ARG A 161 8.40 21.02 -21.40
N ARG A 162 9.40 20.40 -20.77
CA ARG A 162 10.72 21.00 -20.53
C ARG A 162 11.49 21.25 -21.82
N LEU A 163 11.40 20.31 -22.77
CA LEU A 163 12.07 20.38 -24.06
C LEU A 163 11.18 21.00 -25.16
N ASN A 164 9.92 21.31 -24.84
CA ASN A 164 8.88 21.77 -25.79
C ASN A 164 8.75 20.83 -26.99
N LEU A 165 8.70 19.50 -26.72
CA LEU A 165 8.54 18.43 -27.71
C LEU A 165 7.10 17.92 -27.72
N LYS A 166 6.46 17.90 -28.89
CA LYS A 166 5.08 17.45 -29.09
C LYS A 166 5.04 16.09 -29.81
N LEU A 167 3.89 15.45 -29.77
CA LEU A 167 3.65 14.24 -30.57
C LEU A 167 3.98 14.46 -32.03
N GLY A 168 4.67 13.47 -32.63
CA GLY A 168 5.10 13.47 -34.01
C GLY A 168 6.39 14.22 -34.29
N GLU A 169 6.89 15.04 -33.36
CA GLU A 169 8.14 15.78 -33.52
C GLU A 169 9.36 14.89 -33.39
N LYS A 170 10.41 15.32 -34.09
CA LYS A 170 11.71 14.64 -34.05
C LYS A 170 12.70 15.44 -33.23
N PHE A 171 13.49 14.71 -32.44
CA PHE A 171 14.58 15.31 -31.66
C PHE A 171 15.86 14.47 -31.75
N LYS A 172 16.95 15.11 -31.41
CA LYS A 172 18.30 14.52 -31.44
C LYS A 172 18.77 14.25 -30.05
N THR A 173 19.28 13.03 -29.81
CA THR A 173 19.93 12.65 -28.57
C THR A 173 21.38 12.28 -28.86
N SER A 174 22.29 12.84 -28.05
CA SER A 174 23.72 12.54 -28.09
C SER A 174 24.07 11.60 -26.92
N PHE A 175 24.62 10.45 -27.23
CA PHE A 175 25.01 9.42 -26.26
C PHE A 175 26.53 9.40 -26.14
N LEU A 176 27.04 9.40 -24.91
CA LEU A 176 28.46 9.33 -24.65
C LEU A 176 29.02 7.96 -25.06
N LYS A 177 30.23 8.01 -25.64
CA LYS A 177 31.06 6.81 -25.89
C LYS A 177 32.20 6.79 -24.87
N MET A 178 32.52 5.60 -24.34
CA MET A 178 33.67 5.44 -23.44
C MET A 178 35.01 5.67 -24.16
N ASP A 179 35.06 5.26 -25.44
CA ASP A 179 36.34 5.20 -26.19
C ASP A 179 36.51 6.34 -27.22
N SER A 180 35.64 7.37 -27.20
CA SER A 180 35.71 8.43 -28.21
C SER A 180 35.10 9.73 -27.72
N SER A 181 35.75 10.85 -28.06
CA SER A 181 35.23 12.19 -27.81
C SER A 181 34.04 12.57 -28.70
N ILE A 182 33.76 11.78 -29.73
CA ILE A 182 32.63 12.04 -30.64
C ILE A 182 31.41 11.25 -30.14
N PRO A 183 30.32 11.91 -29.73
CA PRO A 183 29.11 11.23 -29.24
C PRO A 183 28.40 10.44 -30.34
N ASN A 184 27.68 9.39 -29.96
CA ASN A 184 26.74 8.71 -30.83
C ASN A 184 25.44 9.51 -30.90
N GLU A 185 25.10 10.02 -32.08
CA GLU A 185 23.87 10.77 -32.27
C GLU A 185 22.77 9.86 -32.82
N ARG A 186 21.57 10.04 -32.28
CA ARG A 186 20.35 9.36 -32.75
C ARG A 186 19.22 10.36 -32.87
N ASN A 187 18.43 10.21 -33.93
CA ASN A 187 17.20 10.99 -34.12
C ASN A 187 16.01 10.10 -33.76
N PHE A 188 15.20 10.55 -32.82
CA PHE A 188 13.98 9.87 -32.39
C PHE A 188 12.75 10.67 -32.78
N LYS A 189 11.60 10.00 -32.86
CA LYS A 189 10.27 10.58 -33.11
C LYS A 189 9.39 10.27 -31.93
N VAL A 190 8.78 11.30 -31.34
CA VAL A 190 7.82 11.15 -30.23
C VAL A 190 6.52 10.55 -30.78
N VAL A 191 6.11 9.38 -30.33
CA VAL A 191 4.84 8.74 -30.69
C VAL A 191 3.88 8.64 -29.52
N GLY A 192 4.36 8.78 -28.28
CA GLY A 192 3.53 8.84 -27.09
C GLY A 192 4.17 9.64 -25.97
N ILE A 193 3.32 10.08 -25.06
CA ILE A 193 3.69 10.82 -23.85
C ILE A 193 3.14 10.06 -22.66
N PHE A 194 3.99 9.82 -21.65
CA PHE A 194 3.60 9.13 -20.42
C PHE A 194 3.77 10.02 -19.19
N ASN A 195 3.06 9.67 -18.12
CA ASN A 195 3.24 10.27 -16.80
C ASN A 195 3.15 9.15 -15.75
N SER A 196 4.29 8.74 -15.21
CA SER A 196 4.34 7.72 -14.17
C SER A 196 3.89 8.25 -12.81
N GLY A 197 3.94 9.57 -12.63
CA GLY A 197 3.76 10.26 -11.36
C GLY A 197 4.95 10.06 -10.40
N LEU A 198 6.06 9.48 -10.88
CA LEU A 198 7.34 9.38 -10.19
C LEU A 198 8.27 10.43 -10.81
N ILE A 199 8.33 11.62 -10.21
CA ILE A 199 9.01 12.79 -10.79
C ILE A 199 10.47 12.50 -11.12
N GLU A 200 11.17 11.78 -10.23
CA GLU A 200 12.58 11.42 -10.41
C GLU A 200 12.80 10.57 -11.67
N PHE A 201 11.81 9.75 -12.06
CA PHE A 201 11.90 8.92 -13.26
C PHE A 201 11.42 9.69 -14.50
N ASP A 202 10.32 10.45 -14.35
CA ASP A 202 9.78 11.26 -15.44
C ASP A 202 10.75 12.35 -15.90
N GLN A 203 11.66 12.81 -15.03
CA GLN A 203 12.68 13.79 -15.37
C GLN A 203 13.77 13.25 -16.29
N ILE A 204 14.09 11.96 -16.20
CA ILE A 204 15.30 11.44 -16.84
C ILE A 204 15.04 10.32 -17.85
N TYR A 205 13.94 9.53 -17.74
CA TYR A 205 13.76 8.37 -18.61
C TYR A 205 12.88 8.67 -19.82
N PHE A 206 13.29 8.09 -20.96
CA PHE A 206 12.45 7.92 -22.13
C PHE A 206 12.65 6.51 -22.72
N LEU A 207 11.64 5.95 -23.38
CA LEU A 207 11.62 4.55 -23.79
C LEU A 207 11.55 4.42 -25.32
N GLY A 208 12.25 3.40 -25.86
CA GLY A 208 12.23 3.06 -27.27
C GLY A 208 12.96 1.76 -27.56
N ASP A 209 13.26 1.47 -28.83
CA ASP A 209 13.81 0.21 -29.27
C ASP A 209 15.23 -0.06 -28.79
N ILE A 210 15.44 -1.17 -28.08
CA ILE A 210 16.75 -1.64 -27.55
C ILE A 210 17.82 -1.74 -28.63
N LYS A 211 17.43 -2.01 -29.90
CA LYS A 211 18.36 -2.15 -31.02
C LYS A 211 19.23 -0.92 -31.26
N HIS A 212 18.78 0.27 -30.82
CA HIS A 212 19.63 1.47 -30.83
C HIS A 212 20.84 1.31 -29.90
N ILE A 213 20.62 0.77 -28.67
CA ILE A 213 21.71 0.57 -27.70
C ILE A 213 22.63 -0.55 -28.18
N GLN A 214 22.06 -1.66 -28.67
CA GLN A 214 22.84 -2.76 -29.23
C GLN A 214 23.76 -2.27 -30.36
N LYS A 215 23.23 -1.45 -31.28
CA LYS A 215 24.03 -0.88 -32.37
C LYS A 215 25.11 0.11 -31.89
N MET A 216 24.79 0.94 -30.87
CA MET A 216 25.76 1.90 -30.32
C MET A 216 26.89 1.22 -29.56
N ASN A 217 26.59 0.14 -28.84
CA ASN A 217 27.56 -0.62 -28.06
C ASN A 217 28.22 -1.76 -28.88
N LYS A 218 27.87 -1.93 -30.14
CA LYS A 218 28.32 -3.05 -31.00
C LYS A 218 27.94 -4.43 -30.43
N TRP A 219 26.79 -4.53 -29.80
CA TRP A 219 26.26 -5.77 -29.28
C TRP A 219 25.52 -6.57 -30.36
N ASN A 220 25.50 -7.88 -30.20
CA ASN A 220 24.69 -8.78 -31.02
C ASN A 220 23.21 -8.69 -30.59
N SER A 221 22.32 -9.20 -31.44
CA SER A 221 20.87 -9.22 -31.18
C SER A 221 20.46 -10.05 -29.93
N ASN A 222 21.29 -11.01 -29.51
CA ASN A 222 21.10 -11.83 -28.33
C ASN A 222 21.76 -11.25 -27.06
N GLN A 223 22.27 -10.04 -27.13
CA GLN A 223 22.90 -9.32 -26.03
C GLN A 223 22.01 -8.19 -25.55
N ILE A 224 21.76 -8.15 -24.25
CA ILE A 224 20.92 -7.17 -23.57
C ILE A 224 21.66 -6.55 -22.38
N GLY A 225 21.12 -5.50 -21.79
CA GLY A 225 21.70 -4.89 -20.61
C GLY A 225 21.30 -5.58 -19.32
N ASN A 226 19.99 -5.78 -19.16
CA ASN A 226 19.39 -6.27 -17.94
C ASN A 226 18.16 -7.12 -18.26
N PHE A 227 17.83 -8.07 -17.39
CA PHE A 227 16.50 -8.63 -17.28
C PHE A 227 15.72 -7.86 -16.21
N GLU A 228 14.45 -7.60 -16.46
CA GLU A 228 13.48 -7.11 -15.49
C GLU A 228 12.44 -8.20 -15.27
N ILE A 229 12.30 -8.65 -14.03
CA ILE A 229 11.49 -9.79 -13.63
C ILE A 229 10.31 -9.31 -12.81
N PHE A 230 9.11 -9.72 -13.19
CA PHE A 230 7.86 -9.45 -12.48
C PHE A 230 7.42 -10.71 -11.75
N ILE A 231 7.12 -10.57 -10.46
CA ILE A 231 6.62 -11.64 -9.60
C ILE A 231 5.14 -11.46 -9.29
N LYS A 232 4.47 -12.57 -8.92
CA LYS A 232 3.03 -12.57 -8.61
C LYS A 232 2.69 -11.83 -7.33
N ASN A 233 3.52 -12.01 -6.29
CA ASN A 233 3.30 -11.43 -4.98
C ASN A 233 4.55 -10.68 -4.50
N PHE A 234 4.42 -9.38 -4.26
CA PHE A 234 5.52 -8.53 -3.81
C PHE A 234 6.12 -8.98 -2.47
N ASN A 235 5.32 -9.58 -1.58
CA ASN A 235 5.82 -10.05 -0.29
C ASN A 235 6.87 -11.15 -0.40
N ASP A 236 6.92 -11.87 -1.51
CA ASP A 236 7.88 -12.95 -1.77
C ASP A 236 9.14 -12.46 -2.48
N ILE A 237 9.32 -11.13 -2.63
CA ILE A 237 10.42 -10.54 -3.41
C ILE A 237 11.80 -10.97 -2.92
N SER A 238 12.04 -10.95 -1.62
CA SER A 238 13.33 -11.35 -1.05
C SER A 238 13.61 -12.83 -1.28
N LYS A 239 12.62 -13.70 -1.02
CA LYS A 239 12.74 -15.15 -1.24
C LYS A 239 13.01 -15.44 -2.71
N THR A 240 12.25 -14.84 -3.62
CA THR A 240 12.42 -15.06 -5.07
C THR A 240 13.75 -14.51 -5.57
N SER A 241 14.24 -13.40 -5.01
CA SER A 241 15.58 -12.88 -5.32
C SER A 241 16.68 -13.83 -4.91
N ASP A 242 16.58 -14.44 -3.72
CA ASP A 242 17.56 -15.42 -3.22
C ASP A 242 17.56 -16.70 -4.07
N GLU A 243 16.38 -17.18 -4.47
CA GLU A 243 16.25 -18.32 -5.38
C GLU A 243 16.86 -18.03 -6.77
N LEU A 244 16.59 -16.84 -7.32
CA LEU A 244 17.20 -16.41 -8.56
C LEU A 244 18.72 -16.27 -8.45
N TYR A 245 19.20 -15.69 -7.36
CA TYR A 245 20.65 -15.53 -7.13
C TYR A 245 21.36 -16.89 -7.10
N ALA A 246 20.74 -17.91 -6.51
CA ALA A 246 21.32 -19.26 -6.41
C ALA A 246 21.53 -19.95 -7.78
N ILE A 247 20.68 -19.63 -8.78
CA ILE A 247 20.76 -20.22 -10.13
C ILE A 247 21.43 -19.30 -11.15
N THR A 248 21.73 -18.07 -10.76
CA THR A 248 22.33 -17.06 -11.64
C THR A 248 23.84 -17.23 -11.68
N PRO A 249 24.50 -17.14 -12.86
CA PRO A 249 25.95 -17.20 -12.98
C PRO A 249 26.64 -16.13 -12.14
N SER A 250 27.81 -16.44 -11.57
CA SER A 250 28.55 -15.59 -10.63
C SER A 250 29.03 -14.24 -11.16
N ASN A 251 28.99 -14.02 -12.48
CA ASN A 251 29.30 -12.73 -13.12
C ASN A 251 28.08 -11.80 -13.23
N LEU A 252 26.89 -12.27 -12.84
CA LEU A 252 25.67 -11.52 -12.82
C LEU A 252 25.24 -11.22 -11.39
N ASP A 253 24.54 -10.13 -11.22
CA ASP A 253 23.97 -9.68 -9.96
C ASP A 253 22.46 -9.65 -10.03
N VAL A 254 21.83 -9.98 -8.91
CA VAL A 254 20.37 -10.00 -8.75
C VAL A 254 20.01 -8.97 -7.68
N ILE A 255 19.35 -7.91 -8.10
CA ILE A 255 18.97 -6.81 -7.21
C ILE A 255 17.45 -6.65 -7.27
N ASN A 256 16.79 -6.72 -6.13
CA ASN A 256 15.37 -6.38 -6.06
C ASN A 256 15.15 -4.86 -5.96
N ILE A 257 13.95 -4.39 -6.31
CA ILE A 257 13.65 -2.95 -6.30
C ILE A 257 13.65 -2.34 -4.91
N SER A 258 13.40 -3.12 -3.84
CA SER A 258 13.44 -2.62 -2.46
C SER A 258 14.84 -2.23 -2.06
N ASP A 259 15.86 -2.98 -2.50
CA ASP A 259 17.26 -2.68 -2.25
C ASP A 259 17.76 -1.55 -3.16
N LYS A 260 17.34 -1.58 -4.44
CA LYS A 260 17.74 -0.57 -5.44
C LYS A 260 17.20 0.83 -5.10
N PHE A 261 16.00 0.92 -4.58
CA PHE A 261 15.33 2.16 -4.18
C PHE A 261 15.05 2.20 -2.68
N SER A 262 16.07 1.81 -1.89
CA SER A 262 15.97 1.64 -0.44
C SER A 262 15.41 2.87 0.28
N ASP A 263 15.73 4.08 -0.16
CA ASP A 263 15.24 5.31 0.45
C ASP A 263 13.72 5.42 0.35
N ILE A 264 13.14 5.11 -0.82
CA ILE A 264 11.70 5.14 -1.03
C ILE A 264 11.03 4.00 -0.25
N PHE A 265 11.59 2.79 -0.31
CA PHE A 265 11.01 1.64 0.38
C PHE A 265 11.11 1.75 1.91
N ASN A 266 12.20 2.29 2.45
CA ASN A 266 12.31 2.60 3.88
C ASN A 266 11.30 3.67 4.31
N TRP A 267 11.09 4.69 3.48
CA TRP A 267 10.09 5.72 3.77
C TRP A 267 8.66 5.13 3.80
N ILE A 268 8.28 4.31 2.83
CA ILE A 268 6.95 3.68 2.84
C ILE A 268 6.79 2.66 3.97
N ALA A 269 7.85 2.00 4.43
CA ALA A 269 7.81 1.08 5.57
C ALA A 269 7.47 1.81 6.90
N LEU A 270 7.73 3.12 7.02
CA LEU A 270 7.30 3.90 8.18
C LEU A 270 5.78 3.95 8.35
N PHE A 271 5.02 3.74 7.28
CA PHE A 271 3.54 3.69 7.37
C PHE A 271 3.07 2.51 8.21
N ASP A 272 3.77 1.37 8.19
CA ASP A 272 3.42 0.20 9.01
C ASP A 272 3.51 0.52 10.51
N MET A 273 4.57 1.22 10.92
CA MET A 273 4.73 1.67 12.29
C MET A 273 3.65 2.69 12.70
N ASN A 274 3.32 3.62 11.81
CA ASN A 274 2.27 4.62 12.06
C ASN A 274 0.89 3.96 12.19
N ILE A 275 0.57 3.00 11.30
CA ILE A 275 -0.67 2.22 11.35
C ILE A 275 -0.77 1.46 12.67
N LEU A 276 0.30 0.74 13.06
CA LEU A 276 0.35 -0.01 14.31
C LEU A 276 0.13 0.92 15.53
N LEU A 277 0.79 2.07 15.55
CA LEU A 277 0.65 3.06 16.61
C LEU A 277 -0.80 3.57 16.71
N ILE A 278 -1.44 3.89 15.58
CA ILE A 278 -2.85 4.31 15.54
C ILE A 278 -3.76 3.21 16.10
N ILE A 279 -3.55 1.94 15.68
CA ILE A 279 -4.34 0.80 16.18
C ILE A 279 -4.22 0.69 17.70
N VAL A 280 -3.00 0.72 18.24
CA VAL A 280 -2.76 0.61 19.69
C VAL A 280 -3.43 1.75 20.46
N ILE A 281 -3.24 3.00 20.02
CA ILE A 281 -3.86 4.17 20.66
C ILE A 281 -5.39 4.05 20.64
N MET A 282 -5.98 3.68 19.52
CA MET A 282 -7.43 3.61 19.38
C MET A 282 -8.04 2.47 20.20
N ILE A 283 -7.35 1.33 20.34
CA ILE A 283 -7.76 0.24 21.23
C ILE A 283 -7.74 0.73 22.68
N LEU A 284 -6.68 1.44 23.10
CA LEU A 284 -6.58 1.97 24.47
C LEU A 284 -7.68 3.00 24.75
N VAL A 285 -7.90 3.96 23.86
CA VAL A 285 -8.95 4.99 24.02
C VAL A 285 -10.33 4.37 24.05
N GLY A 286 -10.64 3.48 23.11
CA GLY A 286 -11.91 2.74 23.09
C GLY A 286 -12.12 1.90 24.33
N GLY A 287 -11.10 1.18 24.78
CA GLY A 287 -11.13 0.34 25.98
C GLY A 287 -11.35 1.14 27.26
N ILE A 288 -10.62 2.24 27.47
CA ILE A 288 -10.78 3.12 28.65
C ILE A 288 -12.21 3.70 28.68
N ASN A 289 -12.73 4.17 27.56
CA ASN A 289 -14.10 4.68 27.48
C ASN A 289 -15.14 3.59 27.81
N MET A 290 -14.91 2.36 27.35
CA MET A 290 -15.79 1.23 27.68
C MET A 290 -15.69 0.80 29.14
N ILE A 291 -14.51 0.84 29.75
CA ILE A 291 -14.33 0.62 31.21
C ILE A 291 -15.18 1.62 31.98
N THR A 292 -15.09 2.90 31.64
CA THR A 292 -15.87 3.98 32.28
C THR A 292 -17.37 3.78 32.11
N ALA A 293 -17.83 3.47 30.89
CA ALA A 293 -19.24 3.20 30.63
C ALA A 293 -19.79 2.02 31.44
N LEU A 294 -19.01 0.93 31.52
CA LEU A 294 -19.42 -0.26 32.27
C LEU A 294 -19.43 0.03 33.80
N LEU A 295 -18.42 0.74 34.33
CA LEU A 295 -18.40 1.12 35.75
C LEU A 295 -19.59 1.97 36.13
N VAL A 296 -19.92 2.99 35.32
CA VAL A 296 -21.10 3.85 35.60
C VAL A 296 -22.38 3.04 35.50
N THR A 297 -22.50 2.14 34.52
CA THR A 297 -23.66 1.25 34.39
C THR A 297 -23.79 0.31 35.59
N ILE A 298 -22.70 -0.25 36.11
CA ILE A 298 -22.69 -1.10 37.32
C ILE A 298 -23.15 -0.31 38.54
N LEU A 299 -22.62 0.91 38.74
CA LEU A 299 -22.98 1.77 39.88
C LEU A 299 -24.45 2.16 39.81
N GLU A 300 -24.97 2.54 38.67
CA GLU A 300 -26.40 2.88 38.51
C GLU A 300 -27.34 1.69 38.73
N LYS A 301 -26.92 0.48 38.39
CA LYS A 301 -27.70 -0.75 38.55
C LYS A 301 -27.36 -1.53 39.83
N THR A 302 -26.75 -0.88 40.83
CA THR A 302 -26.34 -1.51 42.12
C THR A 302 -27.54 -2.16 42.84
N GLN A 303 -28.71 -1.52 42.81
CA GLN A 303 -29.93 -2.07 43.39
C GLN A 303 -30.39 -3.35 42.71
N LEU A 304 -30.35 -3.40 41.35
CA LEU A 304 -30.65 -4.58 40.59
C LEU A 304 -29.68 -5.72 40.92
N ILE A 305 -28.38 -5.41 41.05
CA ILE A 305 -27.35 -6.39 41.41
C ILE A 305 -27.66 -6.97 42.79
N GLY A 306 -28.05 -6.11 43.78
CA GLY A 306 -28.46 -6.54 45.11
C GLY A 306 -29.65 -7.48 45.11
N ILE A 307 -30.71 -7.16 44.37
CA ILE A 307 -31.90 -8.01 44.18
C ILE A 307 -31.52 -9.37 43.58
N LEU A 308 -30.75 -9.39 42.51
CA LEU A 308 -30.33 -10.63 41.85
C LEU A 308 -29.50 -11.53 42.83
N ARG A 309 -28.66 -10.92 43.66
CA ARG A 309 -27.89 -11.67 44.68
C ARG A 309 -28.76 -12.25 45.79
N VAL A 310 -29.76 -11.50 46.27
CA VAL A 310 -30.72 -12.00 47.28
C VAL A 310 -31.54 -13.15 46.70
N LEU A 311 -31.90 -13.12 45.42
CA LEU A 311 -32.56 -14.19 44.70
C LEU A 311 -31.66 -15.40 44.38
N GLY A 312 -30.41 -15.41 44.84
CA GLY A 312 -29.51 -16.55 44.69
C GLY A 312 -28.67 -16.57 43.40
N SER A 313 -28.67 -15.49 42.61
CA SER A 313 -27.83 -15.45 41.38
C SER A 313 -26.35 -15.46 41.69
N ASN A 314 -25.60 -16.33 41.00
CA ASN A 314 -24.14 -16.39 41.11
C ASN A 314 -23.48 -15.09 40.60
N ILE A 315 -22.40 -14.66 41.20
CA ILE A 315 -21.60 -13.47 40.80
C ILE A 315 -21.19 -13.57 39.32
N ASN A 316 -20.79 -14.76 38.86
CA ASN A 316 -20.40 -14.96 37.47
C ASN A 316 -21.57 -14.76 36.47
N SER A 317 -22.77 -15.15 36.82
CA SER A 317 -23.97 -14.89 36.03
C SER A 317 -24.26 -13.40 35.92
N ILE A 318 -24.10 -12.67 37.03
CA ILE A 318 -24.25 -11.20 37.04
C ILE A 318 -23.16 -10.52 36.18
N ARG A 319 -21.91 -10.93 36.31
CA ARG A 319 -20.80 -10.44 35.46
C ARG A 319 -21.11 -10.66 33.98
N TYR A 320 -21.60 -11.85 33.63
CA TYR A 320 -21.95 -12.16 32.24
C TYR A 320 -23.05 -11.23 31.69
N ILE A 321 -24.05 -10.85 32.50
CA ILE A 321 -25.09 -9.89 32.10
C ILE A 321 -24.47 -8.54 31.71
N PHE A 322 -23.56 -8.01 32.53
CA PHE A 322 -22.92 -6.72 32.28
C PHE A 322 -21.90 -6.79 31.12
N LEU A 323 -21.14 -7.88 30.99
CA LEU A 323 -20.26 -8.09 29.86
C LEU A 323 -21.04 -8.21 28.54
N SER A 324 -22.20 -8.87 28.55
CA SER A 324 -23.09 -8.94 27.38
C SER A 324 -23.63 -7.55 26.99
N ASN A 325 -23.90 -6.68 27.98
CA ASN A 325 -24.26 -5.30 27.70
C ASN A 325 -23.08 -4.52 27.05
N GLY A 326 -21.88 -4.69 27.58
CA GLY A 326 -20.65 -4.12 26.97
C GLY A 326 -20.44 -4.60 25.54
N LEU A 327 -20.59 -5.91 25.30
CA LEU A 327 -20.50 -6.50 23.97
C LEU A 327 -21.49 -5.85 22.97
N TYR A 328 -22.72 -5.62 23.42
CA TYR A 328 -23.74 -4.95 22.60
C TYR A 328 -23.33 -3.52 22.22
N LEU A 329 -22.80 -2.74 23.18
CA LEU A 329 -22.35 -1.37 22.95
C LEU A 329 -21.16 -1.33 21.97
N ILE A 330 -20.20 -2.23 22.14
CA ILE A 330 -19.06 -2.37 21.22
C ILE A 330 -19.56 -2.71 19.81
N SER A 331 -20.49 -3.67 19.69
CA SER A 331 -21.04 -4.09 18.40
C SER A 331 -21.75 -2.94 17.67
N ILE A 332 -22.48 -2.09 18.40
CA ILE A 332 -23.11 -0.89 17.80
C ILE A 332 -22.03 0.09 17.32
N GLY A 333 -21.03 0.37 18.15
CA GLY A 333 -19.93 1.25 17.78
C GLY A 333 -19.17 0.77 16.53
N LEU A 334 -18.88 -0.54 16.46
CA LEU A 334 -18.26 -1.17 15.29
C LEU A 334 -19.16 -1.10 14.05
N LEU A 335 -20.45 -1.32 14.20
CA LEU A 335 -21.40 -1.25 13.08
C LEU A 335 -21.42 0.17 12.46
N PHE A 336 -21.55 1.21 13.27
CA PHE A 336 -21.50 2.59 12.79
C PHE A 336 -20.11 2.94 12.24
N GLY A 337 -19.03 2.49 12.89
CA GLY A 337 -17.67 2.68 12.43
C GLY A 337 -17.42 2.05 11.05
N ASN A 338 -17.93 0.82 10.82
CA ASN A 338 -17.87 0.17 9.50
C ASN A 338 -18.67 0.95 8.45
N ILE A 339 -19.92 1.31 8.73
CA ILE A 339 -20.77 2.01 7.76
C ILE A 339 -20.14 3.34 7.35
N ILE A 340 -19.74 4.15 8.31
CA ILE A 340 -19.16 5.47 8.03
C ILE A 340 -17.77 5.33 7.42
N GLY A 341 -16.89 4.47 8.00
CA GLY A 341 -15.53 4.27 7.53
C GLY A 341 -15.46 3.74 6.10
N LEU A 342 -16.19 2.66 5.80
CA LEU A 342 -16.26 2.13 4.44
C LEU A 342 -16.91 3.13 3.48
N GLY A 343 -17.95 3.85 3.93
CA GLY A 343 -18.57 4.89 3.13
C GLY A 343 -17.58 5.99 2.70
N LEU A 344 -16.74 6.48 3.63
CA LEU A 344 -15.70 7.46 3.33
C LEU A 344 -14.62 6.91 2.40
N ILE A 345 -14.19 5.67 2.59
CA ILE A 345 -13.18 5.04 1.75
C ILE A 345 -13.72 4.83 0.33
N PHE A 346 -14.96 4.35 0.17
CA PHE A 346 -15.58 4.24 -1.15
C PHE A 346 -15.77 5.62 -1.80
N PHE A 347 -16.19 6.62 -1.03
CA PHE A 347 -16.26 7.99 -1.52
C PHE A 347 -14.90 8.47 -2.06
N GLN A 348 -13.82 8.29 -1.28
CA GLN A 348 -12.45 8.63 -1.73
C GLN A 348 -12.06 7.86 -2.98
N LYS A 349 -12.33 6.55 -3.04
CA LYS A 349 -11.97 5.69 -4.17
C LYS A 349 -12.62 6.13 -5.49
N PHE A 350 -13.87 6.62 -5.44
CA PHE A 350 -14.60 7.02 -6.65
C PHE A 350 -14.39 8.48 -7.03
N THR A 351 -14.11 9.35 -6.06
CA THR A 351 -14.04 10.80 -6.32
C THR A 351 -12.62 11.34 -6.34
N GLY A 352 -11.65 10.64 -5.73
CA GLY A 352 -10.30 11.17 -5.54
C GLY A 352 -10.29 12.52 -4.79
N PHE A 353 -11.26 12.73 -3.87
CA PHE A 353 -11.51 14.04 -3.24
C PHE A 353 -10.26 14.58 -2.51
N ILE A 354 -9.57 13.71 -1.76
CA ILE A 354 -8.36 14.08 -1.04
C ILE A 354 -7.17 13.92 -2.00
N LYS A 355 -6.62 15.05 -2.43
CA LYS A 355 -5.46 15.09 -3.31
C LYS A 355 -4.18 15.22 -2.51
N LEU A 356 -3.10 14.66 -3.03
CA LEU A 356 -1.75 14.73 -2.47
C LEU A 356 -0.82 15.45 -3.44
N ASN A 357 0.28 15.99 -2.92
CA ASN A 357 1.35 16.54 -3.75
C ASN A 357 2.21 15.39 -4.31
N PRO A 358 2.26 15.19 -5.65
CA PRO A 358 3.05 14.12 -6.26
C PRO A 358 4.56 14.21 -5.97
N GLU A 359 5.09 15.42 -5.75
CA GLU A 359 6.49 15.63 -5.42
C GLU A 359 6.90 15.01 -4.07
N THR A 360 5.95 14.92 -3.13
CA THR A 360 6.22 14.42 -1.79
C THR A 360 5.74 12.98 -1.59
N TYR A 361 4.60 12.64 -2.19
CA TYR A 361 3.90 11.37 -1.93
C TYR A 361 3.91 10.41 -3.12
N TYR A 362 4.50 10.78 -4.25
CA TYR A 362 4.55 9.99 -5.50
C TYR A 362 3.18 9.62 -6.09
N VAL A 363 2.11 10.22 -5.57
CA VAL A 363 0.72 10.01 -5.99
C VAL A 363 -0.03 11.31 -5.98
N THR A 364 -1.01 11.47 -6.89
CA THR A 364 -1.83 12.68 -7.03
C THR A 364 -3.02 12.74 -6.09
N GLU A 365 -3.45 11.58 -5.58
CA GLU A 365 -4.58 11.43 -4.67
C GLU A 365 -4.29 10.34 -3.65
N VAL A 366 -5.00 10.36 -2.51
CA VAL A 366 -4.86 9.31 -1.48
C VAL A 366 -5.39 8.00 -2.05
N PRO A 367 -4.49 7.04 -2.37
CA PRO A 367 -4.93 5.73 -2.82
C PRO A 367 -5.49 4.94 -1.65
N VAL A 368 -6.55 4.19 -1.89
CA VAL A 368 -7.19 3.36 -0.86
C VAL A 368 -7.28 1.91 -1.33
N ASP A 369 -6.78 1.01 -0.50
CA ASP A 369 -6.92 -0.43 -0.70
C ASP A 369 -7.85 -1.02 0.35
N ILE A 370 -8.85 -1.77 -0.10
CA ILE A 370 -9.86 -2.36 0.78
C ILE A 370 -9.73 -3.88 0.69
N ASN A 371 -9.21 -4.46 1.76
CA ASN A 371 -9.18 -5.91 1.90
C ASN A 371 -10.23 -6.36 2.93
N LEU A 372 -11.18 -7.17 2.48
CA LEU A 372 -12.28 -7.67 3.32
C LEU A 372 -11.75 -8.49 4.52
N VAL A 373 -10.69 -9.26 4.32
CA VAL A 373 -10.05 -10.05 5.39
C VAL A 373 -9.51 -9.14 6.48
N THR A 374 -8.84 -8.05 6.10
CA THR A 374 -8.30 -7.06 7.04
C THR A 374 -9.42 -6.42 7.87
N ILE A 375 -10.54 -6.04 7.24
CA ILE A 375 -11.70 -5.47 7.95
C ILE A 375 -12.26 -6.46 8.96
N ILE A 376 -12.39 -7.73 8.59
CA ILE A 376 -12.87 -8.80 9.49
C ILE A 376 -11.92 -8.96 10.69
N ILE A 377 -10.62 -9.05 10.44
CA ILE A 377 -9.60 -9.17 11.49
C ILE A 377 -9.65 -7.99 12.45
N LEU A 378 -9.80 -6.76 11.93
CA LEU A 378 -9.93 -5.56 12.76
C LEU A 378 -11.17 -5.59 13.65
N ASN A 379 -12.34 -5.97 13.08
CA ASN A 379 -13.58 -6.08 13.85
C ASN A 379 -13.44 -7.06 15.01
N PHE A 380 -12.92 -8.26 14.73
CA PHE A 380 -12.72 -9.28 15.77
C PHE A 380 -11.63 -8.85 16.77
N GLY A 381 -10.55 -8.24 16.31
CA GLY A 381 -9.46 -7.75 17.16
C GLY A 381 -9.94 -6.72 18.16
N ILE A 382 -10.66 -5.68 17.70
CA ILE A 382 -11.20 -4.64 18.60
C ILE A 382 -12.22 -5.22 19.57
N LEU A 383 -13.14 -6.04 19.06
CA LEU A 383 -14.13 -6.69 19.92
C LEU A 383 -13.45 -7.52 21.01
N PHE A 384 -12.42 -8.30 20.66
CA PHE A 384 -11.67 -9.12 21.60
C PHE A 384 -10.94 -8.26 22.66
N PHE A 385 -10.18 -7.25 22.22
CA PHE A 385 -9.42 -6.40 23.17
C PHE A 385 -10.32 -5.56 24.03
N CYS A 386 -11.41 -4.98 23.51
CA CYS A 386 -12.38 -4.23 24.32
C CYS A 386 -13.07 -5.13 25.33
N LEU A 387 -13.46 -6.36 24.96
CA LEU A 387 -14.04 -7.32 25.91
C LEU A 387 -13.05 -7.71 27.00
N LEU A 388 -11.79 -7.92 26.66
CA LEU A 388 -10.74 -8.22 27.62
C LEU A 388 -10.57 -7.10 28.63
N MET A 389 -10.59 -5.83 28.19
CA MET A 389 -10.53 -4.67 29.07
C MET A 389 -11.76 -4.55 29.97
N LEU A 390 -12.96 -4.99 29.54
CA LEU A 390 -14.17 -4.98 30.36
C LEU A 390 -14.15 -6.00 31.52
N ILE A 391 -13.27 -6.99 31.49
CA ILE A 391 -13.11 -7.91 32.60
C ILE A 391 -12.69 -7.16 33.89
N ILE A 392 -11.83 -6.15 33.78
CA ILE A 392 -11.32 -5.37 34.93
C ILE A 392 -12.49 -4.74 35.73
N PRO A 393 -13.37 -3.91 35.14
CA PRO A 393 -14.47 -3.31 35.88
C PRO A 393 -15.52 -4.33 36.35
N SER A 394 -15.65 -5.49 35.68
CA SER A 394 -16.58 -6.52 36.10
C SER A 394 -16.28 -7.12 37.48
N TYR A 395 -15.03 -7.05 37.95
CA TYR A 395 -14.67 -7.49 39.29
C TYR A 395 -15.28 -6.61 40.41
N VAL A 396 -15.62 -5.35 40.14
CA VAL A 396 -16.31 -4.45 41.05
C VAL A 396 -17.67 -5.00 41.50
N ILE A 397 -18.36 -5.76 40.61
CA ILE A 397 -19.65 -6.42 40.89
C ILE A 397 -19.53 -7.32 42.13
N GLY A 398 -18.41 -8.02 42.31
CA GLY A 398 -18.17 -8.90 43.44
C GLY A 398 -18.06 -8.17 44.79
N ARG A 399 -17.70 -6.90 44.80
CA ARG A 399 -17.52 -6.07 46.01
C ARG A 399 -18.83 -5.40 46.49
N ILE A 400 -19.90 -5.44 45.70
CA ILE A 400 -21.20 -4.87 46.06
C ILE A 400 -21.90 -5.77 47.10
N SER A 401 -22.11 -5.29 48.32
CA SER A 401 -22.81 -6.03 49.35
C SER A 401 -24.32 -5.93 49.21
N PRO A 402 -25.08 -7.04 49.31
CA PRO A 402 -26.53 -7.03 49.16
C PRO A 402 -27.25 -6.12 50.17
N THR A 403 -26.72 -6.05 51.41
CA THR A 403 -27.27 -5.26 52.52
C THR A 403 -27.14 -3.75 52.30
N GLN A 404 -26.06 -3.28 51.67
CA GLN A 404 -25.86 -1.86 51.36
C GLN A 404 -26.68 -1.44 50.13
N SER A 405 -26.85 -2.29 49.17
CA SER A 405 -27.53 -1.96 47.92
C SER A 405 -29.08 -1.83 48.08
N LEU A 406 -29.66 -2.39 49.14
CA LEU A 406 -31.10 -2.27 49.45
C LEU A 406 -31.44 -1.08 50.36
N LYS A 407 -30.44 -0.43 51.01
CA LYS A 407 -30.62 0.74 51.89
C LYS A 407 -30.51 2.10 51.19
N ILE A 408 -30.20 2.15 49.92
CA ILE A 408 -30.11 3.41 49.17
C ILE A 408 -31.53 3.74 48.69
N ASN A 409 -32.22 4.63 49.39
CA ASN A 409 -33.42 5.31 48.92
C ASN A 409 -33.08 6.47 48.03
#